data_dc1761c88b529cab89a4fecbd8112b4a
#
_entry.id   dc1761c88b529cab89a4fecbd8112b4a
#
_cell.length_a   1.000
_cell.length_b   1.000
_cell.length_c   1.000
_cell.angle_alpha   90.00
_cell.angle_beta   90.00
_cell.angle_gamma   90.00
#
_symmetry.space_group_name_H-M   'P 1'
#
loop_
_entity.id
_entity.type
_entity.pdbx_description
1 polymer ?
#
loop_
_entity_poly.entity_id
_entity_poly.type
_entity_poly.pdbx_seq_one_letter_code
_entity_poly.pdbx_strand_id
1 'polypeptide(L)'
;DGFLIEELPIEPSMNNIEHYNGQNYMVAELKKCILFPQKSGKLTISSGNYDVTAVQYEQVRSMFGIIRQPVERKLQVKSNSATVNILPLPSPKPATFSGAVGQFKVSTEVKPNNFKTYEAATYTYNISGTGNIKYLKAPEINFPSQFDVYDPQNEVNAKIAGQSVSGSNKFEYTFIPQYVGEYEIPTTTFTYFDPTSAKYVNV
;
A
#
# COMPACT_ATOMS: atom_id res chain seq x y z
N ASP A 1 -3.53 16.94 -2.24
CA ASP A 1 -4.49 16.30 -3.16
C ASP A 1 -3.77 15.54 -4.27
N GLY A 2 -4.30 14.35 -4.64
CA GLY A 2 -3.79 13.56 -5.75
C GLY A 2 -2.95 12.36 -5.36
N PHE A 3 -2.85 12.03 -4.08
CA PHE A 3 -2.24 10.81 -3.57
C PHE A 3 -3.18 10.06 -2.63
N LEU A 4 -3.15 8.73 -2.68
CA LEU A 4 -3.51 7.90 -1.55
C LEU A 4 -2.28 7.79 -0.66
N ILE A 5 -2.47 7.91 0.65
CA ILE A 5 -1.39 7.99 1.63
C ILE A 5 -1.46 6.78 2.55
N GLU A 6 -0.37 6.06 2.66
CA GLU A 6 -0.18 5.01 3.64
C GLU A 6 0.88 5.42 4.66
N GLU A 7 0.49 5.59 5.90
CA GLU A 7 1.41 5.93 6.98
C GLU A 7 2.15 4.69 7.45
N LEU A 8 3.45 4.86 7.69
CA LEU A 8 4.33 3.82 8.21
C LEU A 8 4.49 3.99 9.72
N PRO A 9 4.55 2.88 10.47
CA PRO A 9 4.97 2.96 11.85
C PRO A 9 6.40 3.50 11.88
N ILE A 10 6.63 4.47 12.74
CA ILE A 10 7.96 4.98 13.06
C ILE A 10 8.27 4.64 14.52
N GLU A 11 9.49 4.18 14.76
CA GLU A 11 10.03 4.12 16.12
C GLU A 11 10.74 5.45 16.38
N PRO A 12 10.25 6.29 17.29
CA PRO A 12 10.91 7.53 17.63
C PRO A 12 12.24 7.22 18.34
N SER A 13 13.30 7.01 17.58
CA SER A 13 14.64 6.89 18.16
C SER A 13 15.37 8.21 17.98
N MET A 14 15.65 8.88 19.07
CA MET A 14 16.46 10.10 19.12
C MET A 14 17.98 9.83 19.01
N ASN A 15 18.40 8.64 18.60
CA ASN A 15 19.80 8.22 18.64
C ASN A 15 20.53 8.36 17.30
N ASN A 16 19.87 8.90 16.28
CA ASN A 16 20.50 9.13 14.98
C ASN A 16 21.19 10.48 14.97
N ILE A 17 22.51 10.46 14.78
CA ILE A 17 23.30 11.68 14.57
C ILE A 17 23.61 11.75 13.09
N GLU A 18 23.17 12.85 12.45
CA GLU A 18 23.49 13.15 11.06
C GLU A 18 24.42 14.35 10.97
N HIS A 19 25.36 14.28 10.04
CA HIS A 19 26.29 15.37 9.76
C HIS A 19 25.74 16.24 8.62
N TYR A 20 25.48 17.52 8.92
CA TYR A 20 24.97 18.48 7.95
C TYR A 20 25.72 19.82 8.09
N ASN A 21 26.22 20.35 6.97
CA ASN A 21 26.96 21.62 6.90
C ASN A 21 28.09 21.76 7.97
N GLY A 22 28.87 20.70 8.17
CA GLY A 22 30.00 20.73 9.11
C GLY A 22 29.63 20.57 10.57
N GLN A 23 28.37 20.30 10.89
CA GLN A 23 27.86 20.10 12.26
C GLN A 23 27.09 18.80 12.39
N ASN A 24 27.12 18.26 13.60
CA ASN A 24 26.35 17.05 13.95
C ASN A 24 25.02 17.46 14.58
N TYR A 25 23.92 16.85 14.06
CA TYR A 25 22.58 17.06 14.56
C TYR A 25 21.98 15.76 15.03
N MET A 26 21.25 15.81 16.14
CA MET A 26 20.35 14.73 16.54
C MET A 26 19.10 14.79 15.65
N VAL A 27 18.81 13.70 14.97
CA VAL A 27 17.71 13.62 14.01
C VAL A 27 16.66 12.61 14.49
N ALA A 28 15.39 12.97 14.35
CA ALA A 28 14.27 12.09 14.63
C ALA A 28 13.30 12.07 13.43
N GLU A 29 12.87 10.86 13.03
CA GLU A 29 11.76 10.73 12.07
C GLU A 29 10.45 11.09 12.77
N LEU A 30 9.73 12.09 12.26
CA LEU A 30 8.43 12.49 12.80
C LEU A 30 7.26 11.84 12.06
N LYS A 31 7.44 11.56 10.76
CA LYS A 31 6.42 10.95 9.92
C LYS A 31 7.06 10.30 8.72
N LYS A 32 6.61 9.10 8.39
CA LYS A 32 7.00 8.36 7.20
C LYS A 32 5.75 7.82 6.52
N CYS A 33 5.66 7.96 5.21
CA CYS A 33 4.52 7.47 4.46
C CYS A 33 4.90 7.06 3.03
N ILE A 34 4.11 6.15 2.46
CA ILE A 34 4.14 5.84 1.04
C ILE A 34 2.99 6.58 0.36
N LEU A 35 3.28 7.18 -0.77
CA LEU A 35 2.33 7.95 -1.57
C LEU A 35 2.05 7.21 -2.88
N PHE A 36 0.76 6.93 -3.14
CA PHE A 36 0.30 6.37 -4.40
C PHE A 36 -0.38 7.45 -5.22
N PRO A 37 0.25 7.94 -6.31
CA PRO A 37 -0.32 8.99 -7.12
C PRO A 37 -1.59 8.51 -7.85
N GLN A 38 -2.63 9.34 -7.84
CA GLN A 38 -3.92 9.05 -8.48
C GLN A 38 -4.08 9.74 -9.84
N LYS A 39 -3.19 10.67 -10.15
CA LYS A 39 -3.18 11.41 -11.43
C LYS A 39 -1.75 11.72 -11.85
N SER A 40 -1.54 11.91 -13.15
CA SER A 40 -0.27 12.36 -13.71
C SER A 40 -0.10 13.88 -13.62
N GLY A 41 1.13 14.35 -13.85
CA GLY A 41 1.51 15.75 -13.82
C GLY A 41 2.27 16.15 -12.56
N LYS A 42 2.41 17.44 -12.35
CA LYS A 42 3.06 17.97 -11.14
C LYS A 42 2.13 17.89 -9.94
N LEU A 43 2.50 17.10 -8.94
CA LEU A 43 1.79 16.98 -7.69
C LEU A 43 2.65 17.57 -6.56
N THR A 44 2.03 18.37 -5.70
CA THR A 44 2.72 18.99 -4.57
C THR A 44 2.37 18.29 -3.27
N ILE A 45 3.40 17.90 -2.54
CA ILE A 45 3.32 17.47 -1.15
C ILE A 45 3.43 18.73 -0.31
N SER A 46 2.33 19.12 0.32
CA SER A 46 2.27 20.35 1.11
C SER A 46 3.14 20.27 2.35
N SER A 47 3.63 21.41 2.81
CA SER A 47 4.32 21.49 4.09
C SER A 47 3.39 21.13 5.26
N GLY A 48 3.92 20.38 6.23
CA GLY A 48 3.25 20.09 7.50
C GLY A 48 3.75 21.01 8.61
N ASN A 49 2.88 21.34 9.57
CA ASN A 49 3.25 21.98 10.82
C ASN A 49 3.29 20.93 11.93
N TYR A 50 4.34 20.96 12.74
CA TYR A 50 4.57 19.98 13.80
C TYR A 50 4.83 20.73 15.11
N ASP A 51 4.14 20.32 16.17
CA ASP A 51 4.45 20.72 17.54
C ASP A 51 5.40 19.68 18.14
N VAL A 52 6.64 20.12 18.43
CA VAL A 52 7.70 19.24 18.91
C VAL A 52 8.09 19.66 20.32
N THR A 53 8.15 18.73 21.26
CA THR A 53 8.70 18.95 22.58
C THR A 53 10.13 18.41 22.62
N ALA A 54 11.11 19.31 22.65
CA ALA A 54 12.52 18.95 22.82
C ALA A 54 12.90 18.95 24.30
N VAL A 55 13.51 17.87 24.76
CA VAL A 55 14.04 17.77 26.12
C VAL A 55 15.54 18.03 26.06
N GLN A 56 16.00 19.14 26.66
CA GLN A 56 17.40 19.46 26.81
C GLN A 56 17.82 19.31 28.28
N TYR A 57 19.06 18.83 28.53
CA TYR A 57 19.58 18.75 29.87
C TYR A 57 20.45 19.99 30.12
N GLU A 58 19.98 20.87 31.02
CA GLU A 58 20.73 22.04 31.46
C GLU A 58 21.47 21.74 32.79
N GLN A 59 22.67 22.29 32.92
CA GLN A 59 23.42 22.20 34.18
C GLN A 59 22.92 23.29 35.11
N VAL A 60 22.34 22.87 36.25
CA VAL A 60 21.84 23.77 37.27
C VAL A 60 22.67 23.58 38.56
N ARG A 61 23.06 24.69 39.16
CA ARG A 61 23.75 24.69 40.44
C ARG A 61 22.76 24.44 41.57
N SER A 62 22.91 23.35 42.28
CA SER A 62 22.13 23.02 43.49
C SER A 62 22.99 23.10 44.74
N MET A 63 22.37 23.00 45.91
CA MET A 63 23.08 22.94 47.19
C MET A 63 24.04 21.72 47.33
N PHE A 64 23.84 20.71 46.47
CA PHE A 64 24.64 19.48 46.43
C PHE A 64 25.63 19.43 45.26
N GLY A 65 25.85 20.56 44.57
CA GLY A 65 26.73 20.62 43.39
C GLY A 65 25.98 20.89 42.07
N ILE A 66 26.65 20.62 40.95
CA ILE A 66 26.09 20.79 39.64
C ILE A 66 25.26 19.55 39.26
N ILE A 67 23.99 19.72 39.06
CA ILE A 67 23.07 18.66 38.61
C ILE A 67 22.62 18.92 37.20
N ARG A 68 22.32 17.87 36.41
CA ARG A 68 21.67 17.96 35.10
C ARG A 68 20.16 17.84 35.29
N GLN A 69 19.44 18.88 34.89
CA GLN A 69 18.00 18.92 34.97
C GLN A 69 17.39 18.92 33.53
N PRO A 70 16.39 18.08 33.23
CA PRO A 70 15.72 18.14 31.97
C PRO A 70 14.85 19.41 31.90
N VAL A 71 14.96 20.12 30.81
CA VAL A 71 14.13 21.28 30.47
C VAL A 71 13.38 20.99 29.16
N GLU A 72 12.08 21.07 29.23
CA GLU A 72 11.21 20.91 28.07
C GLU A 72 11.08 22.23 27.30
N ARG A 73 11.30 22.17 26.00
CA ARG A 73 11.06 23.30 25.09
C ARG A 73 10.06 22.88 24.02
N LYS A 74 8.94 23.57 23.97
CA LYS A 74 7.94 23.41 22.91
C LYS A 74 8.33 24.26 21.70
N LEU A 75 8.45 23.61 20.55
CA LEU A 75 8.84 24.22 19.30
C LEU A 75 7.77 23.94 18.25
N GLN A 76 7.42 24.95 17.46
CA GLN A 76 6.63 24.77 16.25
C GLN A 76 7.57 24.73 15.06
N VAL A 77 7.59 23.63 14.35
CA VAL A 77 8.42 23.45 13.17
C VAL A 77 7.56 23.20 11.94
N LYS A 78 8.01 23.69 10.81
CA LYS A 78 7.32 23.54 9.54
C LYS A 78 8.24 22.78 8.58
N SER A 79 7.70 21.72 7.94
CA SER A 79 8.43 21.03 6.88
C SER A 79 8.42 21.84 5.59
N ASN A 80 9.38 21.56 4.70
CA ASN A 80 9.35 22.08 3.34
C ASN A 80 8.23 21.40 2.55
N SER A 81 7.72 22.08 1.52
CA SER A 81 6.91 21.43 0.49
C SER A 81 7.82 20.75 -0.53
N ALA A 82 7.33 19.69 -1.14
CA ALA A 82 8.01 18.99 -2.23
C ALA A 82 7.09 18.86 -3.43
N THR A 83 7.66 18.92 -4.64
CA THR A 83 6.91 18.69 -5.88
C THR A 83 7.49 17.48 -6.59
N VAL A 84 6.61 16.54 -6.97
CA VAL A 84 6.96 15.38 -7.75
C VAL A 84 6.24 15.43 -9.10
N ASN A 85 6.93 15.00 -10.16
CA ASN A 85 6.35 14.91 -11.49
C ASN A 85 5.98 13.46 -11.78
N ILE A 86 4.68 13.19 -11.84
CA ILE A 86 4.13 11.86 -12.11
C ILE A 86 3.94 11.67 -13.59
N LEU A 87 4.63 10.70 -14.16
CA LEU A 87 4.52 10.38 -15.57
C LEU A 87 3.15 9.76 -15.88
N PRO A 88 2.54 10.10 -17.03
CA PRO A 88 1.32 9.45 -17.47
C PRO A 88 1.61 7.99 -17.83
N LEU A 89 0.62 7.12 -17.63
CA LEU A 89 0.67 5.77 -18.16
C LEU A 89 0.62 5.81 -19.70
N PRO A 90 1.34 4.90 -20.40
CA PRO A 90 1.34 4.86 -21.86
C PRO A 90 -0.05 4.72 -22.45
N SER A 91 -0.25 5.33 -23.60
CA SER A 91 -1.50 5.24 -24.37
C SER A 91 -1.25 4.46 -25.67
N PRO A 92 -2.23 3.65 -26.17
CA PRO A 92 -3.54 3.41 -25.57
C PRO A 92 -3.48 2.46 -24.37
N LYS A 93 -4.34 2.70 -23.37
CA LYS A 93 -4.53 1.77 -22.26
C LYS A 93 -5.37 0.58 -22.73
N PRO A 94 -4.97 -0.68 -22.45
CA PRO A 94 -5.80 -1.84 -22.72
C PRO A 94 -7.17 -1.75 -22.02
N ALA A 95 -8.23 -2.22 -22.66
CA ALA A 95 -9.57 -2.23 -22.05
C ALA A 95 -9.62 -3.08 -20.75
N THR A 96 -8.79 -4.11 -20.68
CA THR A 96 -8.64 -5.00 -19.52
C THR A 96 -7.74 -4.46 -18.41
N PHE A 97 -7.24 -3.22 -18.56
CA PHE A 97 -6.33 -2.66 -17.56
C PHE A 97 -6.99 -2.48 -16.19
N SER A 98 -6.51 -3.20 -15.20
CA SER A 98 -7.08 -3.26 -13.84
C SER A 98 -6.79 -2.03 -12.96
N GLY A 99 -5.93 -1.11 -13.41
CA GLY A 99 -5.39 -0.03 -12.57
C GLY A 99 -4.18 -0.46 -11.73
N ALA A 100 -3.73 -1.71 -11.86
CA ALA A 100 -2.57 -2.24 -11.17
C ALA A 100 -1.27 -1.70 -11.77
N VAL A 101 -0.39 -1.13 -10.93
CA VAL A 101 0.94 -0.63 -11.30
C VAL A 101 1.96 -1.32 -10.41
N GLY A 102 2.87 -2.08 -11.01
CA GLY A 102 3.86 -2.88 -10.29
C GLY A 102 4.21 -4.16 -11.02
N GLN A 103 4.56 -5.19 -10.27
CA GLN A 103 4.85 -6.54 -10.78
C GLN A 103 3.99 -7.54 -10.04
N PHE A 104 3.13 -8.25 -10.76
CA PHE A 104 2.11 -9.11 -10.16
C PHE A 104 2.08 -10.50 -10.79
N LYS A 105 1.61 -11.45 -9.99
CA LYS A 105 1.25 -12.81 -10.38
C LYS A 105 -0.16 -13.09 -9.91
N VAL A 106 -0.87 -13.92 -10.68
CA VAL A 106 -2.22 -14.36 -10.36
C VAL A 106 -2.22 -15.86 -10.14
N SER A 107 -2.97 -16.32 -9.17
CA SER A 107 -3.29 -17.73 -8.96
C SER A 107 -4.77 -17.87 -8.62
N THR A 108 -5.39 -18.94 -9.09
CA THR A 108 -6.80 -19.22 -8.86
C THR A 108 -6.97 -20.62 -8.27
N GLU A 109 -7.99 -20.79 -7.44
CA GLU A 109 -8.32 -22.07 -6.82
C GLU A 109 -9.83 -22.19 -6.60
N VAL A 110 -10.38 -23.38 -6.77
CA VAL A 110 -11.76 -23.73 -6.41
C VAL A 110 -11.75 -24.72 -5.25
N LYS A 111 -12.53 -24.46 -4.22
CA LYS A 111 -12.69 -25.35 -3.05
C LYS A 111 -14.17 -25.49 -2.65
N PRO A 112 -14.63 -26.73 -2.39
CA PRO A 112 -13.99 -28.01 -2.69
C PRO A 112 -13.94 -28.28 -4.20
N ASN A 113 -13.10 -29.22 -4.65
CA ASN A 113 -13.01 -29.58 -6.08
C ASN A 113 -14.25 -30.34 -6.60
N ASN A 114 -14.95 -31.03 -5.72
CA ASN A 114 -16.22 -31.72 -5.99
C ASN A 114 -17.27 -31.22 -5.00
N PHE A 115 -18.37 -30.74 -5.51
CA PHE A 115 -19.46 -30.18 -4.70
C PHE A 115 -20.81 -30.68 -5.27
N LYS A 116 -21.82 -30.71 -4.42
CA LYS A 116 -23.18 -31.07 -4.83
C LYS A 116 -23.97 -29.83 -5.19
N THR A 117 -25.07 -30.02 -5.89
CA THR A 117 -26.06 -28.94 -6.09
C THR A 117 -26.52 -28.39 -4.74
N TYR A 118 -26.72 -27.07 -4.67
CA TYR A 118 -27.11 -26.34 -3.47
C TYR A 118 -26.08 -26.32 -2.34
N GLU A 119 -24.87 -26.86 -2.56
CA GLU A 119 -23.73 -26.68 -1.64
C GLU A 119 -22.87 -25.49 -2.08
N ALA A 120 -22.45 -24.69 -1.11
CA ALA A 120 -21.58 -23.55 -1.37
C ALA A 120 -20.15 -24.01 -1.70
N ALA A 121 -19.57 -23.41 -2.73
CA ALA A 121 -18.17 -23.55 -3.08
C ALA A 121 -17.52 -22.15 -3.17
N THR A 122 -16.20 -22.11 -3.06
CA THR A 122 -15.44 -20.87 -3.11
C THR A 122 -14.45 -20.89 -4.28
N TYR A 123 -14.52 -19.86 -5.09
CA TYR A 123 -13.49 -19.53 -6.09
C TYR A 123 -12.59 -18.45 -5.51
N THR A 124 -11.32 -18.76 -5.35
CA THR A 124 -10.31 -17.85 -4.86
C THR A 124 -9.51 -17.29 -6.02
N TYR A 125 -9.45 -15.97 -6.12
CA TYR A 125 -8.58 -15.24 -7.05
C TYR A 125 -7.56 -14.46 -6.26
N ASN A 126 -6.31 -14.90 -6.30
CA ASN A 126 -5.23 -14.32 -5.51
C ASN A 126 -4.22 -13.58 -6.40
N ILE A 127 -4.06 -12.28 -6.15
CA ILE A 127 -3.06 -11.44 -6.80
C ILE A 127 -1.93 -11.24 -5.81
N SER A 128 -0.70 -11.58 -6.18
CA SER A 128 0.48 -11.39 -5.35
C SER A 128 1.57 -10.62 -6.10
N GLY A 129 2.36 -9.83 -5.39
CA GLY A 129 3.41 -9.05 -6.03
C GLY A 129 3.79 -7.79 -5.28
N THR A 130 4.32 -6.82 -6.04
CA THR A 130 4.83 -5.55 -5.53
C THR A 130 4.22 -4.41 -6.32
N GLY A 131 3.70 -3.40 -5.63
CA GLY A 131 3.06 -2.25 -6.25
C GLY A 131 1.87 -1.74 -5.44
N ASN A 132 0.83 -1.23 -6.12
CA ASN A 132 -0.38 -0.72 -5.48
C ASN A 132 -1.38 -1.82 -5.05
N ILE A 133 -0.88 -2.95 -4.57
CA ILE A 133 -1.63 -4.19 -4.31
C ILE A 133 -2.84 -4.01 -3.37
N LYS A 134 -2.75 -3.10 -2.41
CA LYS A 134 -3.84 -2.81 -1.46
C LYS A 134 -5.06 -2.17 -2.11
N TYR A 135 -4.87 -1.51 -3.25
CA TYR A 135 -5.89 -0.71 -3.92
C TYR A 135 -6.47 -1.38 -5.15
N LEU A 136 -6.15 -2.67 -5.36
CA LEU A 136 -6.70 -3.45 -6.46
C LEU A 136 -8.16 -3.77 -6.17
N LYS A 137 -8.97 -3.69 -7.23
CA LYS A 137 -10.38 -4.07 -7.19
C LYS A 137 -10.54 -5.55 -7.51
N ALA A 138 -11.62 -6.13 -7.03
CA ALA A 138 -12.02 -7.49 -7.39
C ALA A 138 -12.20 -7.58 -8.91
N PRO A 139 -11.59 -8.58 -9.58
CA PRO A 139 -11.81 -8.81 -10.99
C PRO A 139 -13.24 -9.31 -11.24
N GLU A 140 -13.80 -8.93 -12.38
CA GLU A 140 -15.07 -9.50 -12.83
C GLU A 140 -14.82 -10.92 -13.34
N ILE A 141 -15.46 -11.90 -12.70
CA ILE A 141 -15.38 -13.30 -13.07
C ILE A 141 -16.68 -13.70 -13.76
N ASN A 142 -16.58 -14.25 -14.96
CA ASN A 142 -17.74 -14.73 -15.72
C ASN A 142 -18.09 -16.15 -15.24
N PHE A 143 -18.85 -16.25 -14.16
CA PHE A 143 -19.36 -17.54 -13.70
C PHE A 143 -20.45 -18.09 -14.63
N PRO A 144 -20.59 -19.41 -14.75
CA PRO A 144 -21.73 -20.03 -15.42
C PRO A 144 -23.07 -19.51 -14.88
N SER A 145 -24.03 -19.28 -15.74
CA SER A 145 -25.35 -18.75 -15.36
C SER A 145 -26.17 -19.69 -14.44
N GLN A 146 -25.72 -20.93 -14.31
CA GLN A 146 -26.29 -21.95 -13.42
C GLN A 146 -25.80 -21.81 -11.97
N PHE A 147 -24.93 -20.85 -11.69
CA PHE A 147 -24.41 -20.59 -10.36
C PHE A 147 -25.04 -19.34 -9.77
N ASP A 148 -25.52 -19.44 -8.54
CA ASP A 148 -25.79 -18.24 -7.74
C ASP A 148 -24.48 -17.76 -7.15
N VAL A 149 -24.08 -16.55 -7.50
CA VAL A 149 -22.76 -15.98 -7.13
C VAL A 149 -22.97 -14.80 -6.19
N TYR A 150 -22.20 -14.76 -5.13
CA TYR A 150 -22.21 -13.69 -4.15
C TYR A 150 -21.04 -12.73 -4.36
N ASP A 151 -21.18 -11.51 -3.87
CA ASP A 151 -20.11 -10.52 -3.91
C ASP A 151 -18.84 -11.04 -3.23
N PRO A 152 -17.66 -10.79 -3.84
CA PRO A 152 -16.41 -11.32 -3.32
C PRO A 152 -16.03 -10.70 -1.97
N GLN A 153 -15.53 -11.52 -1.07
CA GLN A 153 -14.81 -11.06 0.11
C GLN A 153 -13.37 -10.75 -0.26
N ASN A 154 -12.81 -9.71 0.36
CA ASN A 154 -11.46 -9.25 0.09
C ASN A 154 -10.58 -9.41 1.34
N GLU A 155 -9.44 -10.07 1.20
CA GLU A 155 -8.41 -10.17 2.22
C GLU A 155 -7.07 -9.64 1.69
N VAL A 156 -6.59 -8.55 2.30
CA VAL A 156 -5.32 -7.91 1.93
C VAL A 156 -4.25 -8.26 2.95
N ASN A 157 -3.18 -8.92 2.50
CA ASN A 157 -1.99 -9.16 3.29
C ASN A 157 -0.79 -8.51 2.61
N ALA A 158 -0.55 -7.23 2.93
CA ALA A 158 0.51 -6.46 2.31
C ALA A 158 1.41 -5.84 3.37
N LYS A 159 2.72 -5.93 3.11
CA LYS A 159 3.78 -5.39 3.95
C LYS A 159 4.57 -4.34 3.18
N ILE A 160 5.04 -3.35 3.90
CA ILE A 160 5.93 -2.35 3.34
C ILE A 160 7.36 -2.81 3.60
N ALA A 161 8.13 -2.92 2.52
CA ALA A 161 9.54 -3.28 2.54
C ALA A 161 10.34 -2.19 1.81
N GLY A 162 11.06 -1.38 2.57
CA GLY A 162 11.81 -0.24 2.03
C GLY A 162 10.90 0.79 1.38
N GLN A 163 11.03 0.99 0.07
CA GLN A 163 10.28 1.98 -0.72
C GLN A 163 9.09 1.37 -1.48
N SER A 164 8.76 0.10 -1.26
CA SER A 164 7.71 -0.59 -2.00
C SER A 164 6.74 -1.32 -1.08
N VAL A 165 5.54 -1.57 -1.58
CA VAL A 165 4.53 -2.40 -0.93
C VAL A 165 4.49 -3.73 -1.64
N SER A 166 4.64 -4.83 -0.91
CA SER A 166 4.57 -6.19 -1.43
C SER A 166 3.61 -7.04 -0.61
N GLY A 167 3.04 -8.06 -1.22
CA GLY A 167 2.13 -8.96 -0.54
C GLY A 167 1.14 -9.65 -1.47
N SER A 168 -0.07 -9.86 -0.96
CA SER A 168 -1.18 -10.45 -1.70
C SER A 168 -2.50 -9.73 -1.43
N ASN A 169 -3.37 -9.79 -2.42
CA ASN A 169 -4.76 -9.37 -2.32
C ASN A 169 -5.60 -10.53 -2.83
N LYS A 170 -6.34 -11.16 -1.94
CA LYS A 170 -7.14 -12.36 -2.19
C LYS A 170 -8.62 -11.97 -2.26
N PHE A 171 -9.28 -12.40 -3.33
CA PHE A 171 -10.71 -12.22 -3.54
C PHE A 171 -11.38 -13.60 -3.53
N GLU A 172 -12.33 -13.82 -2.64
CA GLU A 172 -13.06 -15.07 -2.47
C GLU A 172 -14.51 -14.88 -2.91
N TYR A 173 -14.87 -15.54 -4.00
CA TYR A 173 -16.22 -15.58 -4.55
C TYR A 173 -16.90 -16.83 -4.07
N THR A 174 -17.96 -16.69 -3.27
CA THR A 174 -18.82 -17.82 -2.92
C THR A 174 -19.84 -18.01 -4.02
N PHE A 175 -20.00 -19.25 -4.48
CA PHE A 175 -21.01 -19.59 -5.48
C PHE A 175 -21.72 -20.89 -5.11
N ILE A 176 -22.96 -21.05 -5.59
CA ILE A 176 -23.82 -22.20 -5.33
C ILE A 176 -24.36 -22.73 -6.66
N PRO A 177 -23.94 -23.92 -7.12
CA PRO A 177 -24.48 -24.55 -8.33
C PRO A 177 -25.94 -24.98 -8.14
N GLN A 178 -26.77 -24.64 -9.10
CA GLN A 178 -28.22 -24.98 -9.07
C GLN A 178 -28.54 -26.29 -9.75
N TYR A 179 -27.67 -26.76 -10.66
CA TYR A 179 -27.90 -27.96 -11.47
C TYR A 179 -26.68 -28.85 -11.48
N VAL A 180 -26.91 -30.17 -11.64
CA VAL A 180 -25.84 -31.15 -11.86
C VAL A 180 -25.24 -30.94 -13.25
N GLY A 181 -23.91 -30.97 -13.35
CA GLY A 181 -23.18 -30.82 -14.62
C GLY A 181 -21.70 -30.66 -14.40
N GLU A 182 -20.97 -30.62 -15.51
CA GLU A 182 -19.57 -30.19 -15.54
C GLU A 182 -19.56 -28.74 -16.04
N TYR A 183 -18.90 -27.87 -15.29
CA TYR A 183 -18.88 -26.45 -15.55
C TYR A 183 -17.44 -25.96 -15.59
N GLU A 184 -17.15 -25.08 -16.52
CA GLU A 184 -15.87 -24.40 -16.62
C GLU A 184 -16.06 -22.92 -16.21
N ILE A 185 -15.23 -22.43 -15.29
CA ILE A 185 -15.11 -21.02 -14.99
C ILE A 185 -14.07 -20.45 -15.98
N PRO A 186 -14.48 -19.57 -16.91
CA PRO A 186 -13.57 -19.05 -17.94
C PRO A 186 -12.38 -18.30 -17.33
N THR A 187 -11.25 -18.36 -18.04
CA THR A 187 -10.06 -17.60 -17.70
C THR A 187 -10.35 -16.10 -17.69
N THR A 188 -9.93 -15.43 -16.62
CA THR A 188 -10.05 -13.97 -16.50
C THR A 188 -8.68 -13.35 -16.67
N THR A 189 -8.53 -12.47 -17.67
CA THR A 189 -7.28 -11.75 -17.92
C THR A 189 -7.09 -10.61 -16.93
N PHE A 190 -5.99 -10.64 -16.21
CA PHE A 190 -5.56 -9.52 -15.36
C PHE A 190 -4.45 -8.74 -16.07
N THR A 191 -4.71 -7.49 -16.39
CA THR A 191 -3.73 -6.61 -17.05
C THR A 191 -3.22 -5.57 -16.07
N TYR A 192 -1.90 -5.52 -15.91
CA TYR A 192 -1.23 -4.51 -15.09
C TYR A 192 -0.16 -3.76 -15.90
N PHE A 193 0.26 -2.60 -15.40
CA PHE A 193 1.39 -1.86 -15.94
C PHE A 193 2.64 -2.16 -15.13
N ASP A 194 3.69 -2.68 -15.80
CA ASP A 194 5.01 -2.86 -15.20
C ASP A 194 5.89 -1.63 -15.44
N PRO A 195 6.21 -0.86 -14.40
CA PRO A 195 7.01 0.35 -14.54
C PRO A 195 8.48 0.06 -14.90
N THR A 196 8.97 -1.16 -14.67
CA THR A 196 10.36 -1.54 -14.98
C THR A 196 10.54 -1.75 -16.48
N SER A 197 9.60 -2.44 -17.12
CA SER A 197 9.60 -2.67 -18.56
C SER A 197 8.87 -1.56 -19.34
N ALA A 198 8.16 -0.67 -18.66
CA ALA A 198 7.29 0.37 -19.21
C ALA A 198 6.22 -0.20 -20.16
N LYS A 199 5.66 -1.37 -19.83
CA LYS A 199 4.67 -2.07 -20.66
C LYS A 199 3.47 -2.54 -19.84
N TYR A 200 2.34 -2.72 -20.54
CA TYR A 200 1.21 -3.46 -20.02
C TYR A 200 1.47 -4.96 -20.17
N VAL A 201 1.21 -5.70 -19.12
CA VAL A 201 1.43 -7.15 -19.03
C VAL A 201 0.10 -7.83 -18.71
N ASN A 202 -0.21 -8.90 -19.43
CA ASN A 202 -1.38 -9.75 -19.22
C ASN A 202 -0.96 -11.02 -18.48
N VAL A 203 -1.76 -11.42 -17.50
CA VAL A 203 -1.59 -12.67 -16.72
C VAL A 203 -2.95 -13.38 -16.62
#